data_937caf91814b54347ef9b845763ff21a
#
_entry.id   937caf91814b54347ef9b845763ff21a
#
_cell.length_a   1.000
_cell.length_b   1.000
_cell.length_c   1.000
_cell.angle_alpha   90.00
_cell.angle_beta   90.00
_cell.angle_gamma   90.00
#
_symmetry.space_group_name_H-M   'P 1'
#
loop_
_entity.id
_entity.type
_entity.pdbx_description
1 polymer ?
#
loop_
_entity_poly.entity_id
_entity_poly.type
_entity_poly.pdbx_seq_one_letter_code
_entity_poly.pdbx_strand_id
1 'polypeptide(L)'
;MRRDVEEKLGIRAYDIYGLTEISGPGVSFECSAQGGMHINEDHFIAEVIDSATGEVLPPGEKGELVITCISKEALPLIRYRTRDITRLMYEPCPCGRTTARMENLSGRTDDMLKIRGVNVFPSQIEEVLINTEGIGPNYEIVVDRKNHSDILIIKVEVEAESMMDSYAALERLEDTLKDKMRLMLGLDAKIQLVSPNTLQRFEGKAKRVTDLRK
;
A
#
# COMPACT_ATOMS: atom_id res chain seq x y z
N MET A 1 -6.87 4.87 -9.80
CA MET A 1 -6.06 6.14 -9.82
C MET A 1 -5.30 6.33 -11.14
N ARG A 2 -4.30 5.48 -11.55
CA ARG A 2 -3.55 5.66 -12.82
C ARG A 2 -4.48 5.84 -14.04
N ARG A 3 -5.42 4.90 -14.25
CA ARG A 3 -6.38 4.96 -15.36
C ARG A 3 -7.17 6.27 -15.39
N ASP A 4 -7.65 6.73 -14.23
CA ASP A 4 -8.43 7.97 -14.14
C ASP A 4 -7.58 9.21 -14.54
N VAL A 5 -6.29 9.21 -14.14
CA VAL A 5 -5.37 10.29 -14.53
C VAL A 5 -5.11 10.26 -16.02
N GLU A 6 -4.83 9.08 -16.59
CA GLU A 6 -4.56 8.90 -18.01
C GLU A 6 -5.78 9.26 -18.88
N GLU A 7 -6.97 8.82 -18.48
CA GLU A 7 -8.22 9.12 -19.20
C GLU A 7 -8.59 10.60 -19.12
N LYS A 8 -8.52 11.21 -17.92
CA LYS A 8 -8.93 12.62 -17.73
C LYS A 8 -7.97 13.63 -18.34
N LEU A 9 -6.67 13.30 -18.36
CA LEU A 9 -5.64 14.23 -18.83
C LEU A 9 -5.10 13.90 -20.23
N GLY A 10 -5.45 12.76 -20.81
CA GLY A 10 -4.95 12.33 -22.11
C GLY A 10 -3.44 12.08 -22.16
N ILE A 11 -2.85 11.64 -21.04
CA ILE A 11 -1.42 11.39 -20.87
C ILE A 11 -1.14 9.94 -20.50
N ARG A 12 0.12 9.52 -20.60
CA ARG A 12 0.57 8.26 -19.98
C ARG A 12 1.25 8.58 -18.65
N ALA A 13 0.83 7.89 -17.58
CA ALA A 13 1.39 8.03 -16.24
C ALA A 13 2.39 6.91 -15.96
N TYR A 14 3.53 7.24 -15.38
CA TYR A 14 4.59 6.31 -15.00
C TYR A 14 4.90 6.45 -13.52
N ASP A 15 5.09 5.31 -12.86
CA ASP A 15 5.49 5.30 -11.46
C ASP A 15 6.98 5.61 -11.30
N ILE A 16 7.29 6.24 -10.18
CA ILE A 16 8.63 6.52 -9.70
C ILE A 16 8.71 6.17 -8.22
N TYR A 17 9.83 5.60 -7.81
CA TYR A 17 10.11 5.33 -6.41
C TYR A 17 11.38 6.06 -5.97
N GLY A 18 11.36 6.62 -4.78
CA GLY A 18 12.50 7.27 -4.15
C GLY A 18 12.24 7.60 -2.69
N LEU A 19 13.31 7.89 -1.97
CA LEU A 19 13.32 8.25 -0.55
C LEU A 19 14.18 9.49 -0.36
N THR A 20 13.74 10.40 0.50
CA THR A 20 14.52 11.61 0.84
C THR A 20 15.87 11.26 1.43
N GLU A 21 15.94 10.19 2.24
CA GLU A 21 17.14 9.73 2.93
C GLU A 21 18.23 9.23 1.97
N ILE A 22 17.83 8.67 0.82
CA ILE A 22 18.78 8.02 -0.07
C ILE A 22 19.44 9.00 -1.05
N SER A 23 18.73 9.73 -1.85
CA SER A 23 19.25 10.78 -2.77
C SER A 23 18.11 11.51 -3.50
N GLY A 24 16.95 11.64 -2.85
CA GLY A 24 15.80 12.29 -3.46
C GLY A 24 15.06 11.39 -4.45
N PRO A 25 14.24 11.95 -5.34
CA PRO A 25 13.41 11.18 -6.25
C PRO A 25 14.28 10.43 -7.26
N GLY A 26 13.93 9.17 -7.54
CA GLY A 26 14.53 8.46 -8.65
C GLY A 26 15.47 7.34 -8.30
N VAL A 27 15.17 6.56 -7.26
CA VAL A 27 15.81 5.24 -7.04
C VAL A 27 15.43 4.28 -8.16
N SER A 28 14.16 4.32 -8.58
CA SER A 28 13.67 3.52 -9.70
C SER A 28 12.54 4.21 -10.48
N PHE A 29 12.39 3.84 -11.76
CA PHE A 29 11.41 4.42 -12.67
C PHE A 29 10.75 3.36 -13.55
N GLU A 30 9.47 3.52 -13.80
CA GLU A 30 8.79 2.75 -14.85
C GLU A 30 9.30 3.14 -16.25
N CYS A 31 9.26 2.17 -17.15
CA CYS A 31 9.45 2.37 -18.58
C CYS A 31 8.10 2.29 -19.32
N SER A 32 8.15 2.45 -20.66
CA SER A 32 6.96 2.37 -21.51
C SER A 32 6.20 1.05 -21.44
N ALA A 33 6.83 -0.02 -20.94
CA ALA A 33 6.18 -1.32 -20.75
C ALA A 33 5.30 -1.37 -19.50
N GLN A 34 5.45 -0.43 -18.55
CA GLN A 34 4.69 -0.35 -17.28
C GLN A 34 4.66 -1.68 -16.49
N GLY A 35 5.74 -2.44 -16.58
CA GLY A 35 5.90 -3.77 -15.96
C GLY A 35 6.88 -3.77 -14.79
N GLY A 36 6.76 -2.79 -13.88
CA GLY A 36 7.66 -2.55 -12.76
C GLY A 36 8.67 -1.43 -13.03
N MET A 37 9.33 -0.97 -11.97
CA MET A 37 10.23 0.16 -11.96
C MET A 37 11.68 -0.31 -12.04
N HIS A 38 12.42 0.12 -13.08
CA HIS A 38 13.85 -0.15 -13.23
C HIS A 38 14.66 0.54 -12.16
N ILE A 39 15.50 -0.23 -11.45
CA ILE A 39 16.46 0.31 -10.48
C ILE A 39 17.59 1.03 -11.22
N ASN A 40 18.01 2.19 -10.71
CA ASN A 40 19.20 2.88 -11.16
C ASN A 40 20.43 2.23 -10.53
N GLU A 41 20.89 1.10 -11.10
CA GLU A 41 21.98 0.27 -10.57
C GLU A 41 23.36 0.93 -10.65
N ASP A 42 23.50 2.03 -11.38
CA ASP A 42 24.68 2.90 -11.38
C ASP A 42 24.82 3.72 -10.09
N HIS A 43 23.74 3.85 -9.32
CA HIS A 43 23.71 4.59 -8.05
C HIS A 43 23.30 3.75 -6.85
N PHE A 44 22.57 2.65 -7.07
CA PHE A 44 21.94 1.88 -5.99
C PHE A 44 22.10 0.38 -6.18
N ILE A 45 22.44 -0.30 -5.08
CA ILE A 45 22.31 -1.76 -4.97
C ILE A 45 21.00 -2.02 -4.21
N ALA A 46 20.08 -2.76 -4.82
CA ALA A 46 18.81 -3.16 -4.23
C ALA A 46 18.86 -4.63 -3.82
N GLU A 47 18.40 -4.91 -2.60
CA GLU A 47 18.20 -6.24 -2.05
C GLU A 47 16.76 -6.34 -1.54
N VAL A 48 16.19 -7.55 -1.52
CA VAL A 48 14.95 -7.84 -0.82
C VAL A 48 15.25 -8.85 0.28
N ILE A 49 14.85 -8.55 1.51
CA ILE A 49 15.15 -9.35 2.69
C ILE A 49 13.88 -9.83 3.39
N ASP A 50 14.00 -10.95 4.09
CA ASP A 50 13.05 -11.29 5.13
C ASP A 50 13.14 -10.24 6.27
N SER A 51 12.02 -9.60 6.61
CA SER A 51 12.01 -8.51 7.58
C SER A 51 12.33 -8.94 9.01
N ALA A 52 12.13 -10.22 9.34
CA ALA A 52 12.38 -10.78 10.68
C ALA A 52 13.82 -11.27 10.83
N THR A 53 14.35 -12.00 9.84
CA THR A 53 15.71 -12.58 9.90
C THR A 53 16.78 -11.65 9.34
N GLY A 54 16.44 -10.78 8.41
CA GLY A 54 17.39 -9.93 7.68
C GLY A 54 18.14 -10.66 6.57
N GLU A 55 17.80 -11.92 6.30
CA GLU A 55 18.39 -12.72 5.21
C GLU A 55 17.89 -12.25 3.85
N VAL A 56 18.77 -12.26 2.85
CA VAL A 56 18.40 -11.91 1.48
C VAL A 56 17.55 -13.02 0.88
N LEU A 57 16.41 -12.63 0.32
CA LEU A 57 15.48 -13.55 -0.31
C LEU A 57 15.87 -13.85 -1.76
N PRO A 58 15.53 -15.02 -2.28
CA PRO A 58 15.69 -15.34 -3.70
C PRO A 58 14.97 -14.34 -4.63
N PRO A 59 15.46 -14.15 -5.87
CA PRO A 59 14.78 -13.33 -6.87
C PRO A 59 13.31 -13.70 -7.04
N GLY A 60 12.44 -12.69 -7.11
CA GLY A 60 11.00 -12.87 -7.29
C GLY A 60 10.21 -13.08 -6.00
N GLU A 61 10.85 -13.33 -4.88
CA GLU A 61 10.17 -13.39 -3.58
C GLU A 61 9.90 -11.99 -3.03
N LYS A 62 8.78 -11.84 -2.32
CA LYS A 62 8.38 -10.57 -1.67
C LYS A 62 9.01 -10.45 -0.29
N GLY A 63 9.57 -9.28 -0.01
CA GLY A 63 10.14 -8.95 1.29
C GLY A 63 10.38 -7.46 1.43
N GLU A 64 11.11 -7.08 2.47
CA GLU A 64 11.49 -5.69 2.73
C GLU A 64 12.62 -5.25 1.78
N LEU A 65 12.40 -4.13 1.11
CA LEU A 65 13.42 -3.51 0.26
C LEU A 65 14.54 -2.91 1.10
N VAL A 66 15.76 -3.24 0.72
CA VAL A 66 16.98 -2.69 1.29
C VAL A 66 17.78 -2.04 0.18
N ILE A 67 18.28 -0.83 0.41
CA ILE A 67 19.03 -0.06 -0.57
C ILE A 67 20.40 0.32 -0.01
N THR A 68 21.44 0.08 -0.80
CA THR A 68 22.78 0.64 -0.59
C THR A 68 23.04 1.72 -1.64
N CYS A 69 23.36 2.93 -1.20
CA CYS A 69 23.74 4.03 -2.09
C CYS A 69 25.24 4.01 -2.33
N ILE A 70 25.67 3.80 -3.58
CA ILE A 70 27.09 3.67 -3.95
C ILE A 70 27.73 4.99 -4.41
N SER A 71 26.94 6.00 -4.74
CA SER A 71 27.40 7.29 -5.26
C SER A 71 27.31 8.45 -4.28
N LYS A 72 26.73 8.25 -3.09
CA LYS A 72 26.51 9.30 -2.10
C LYS A 72 27.66 9.37 -1.08
N GLU A 73 28.40 10.45 -1.09
CA GLU A 73 29.54 10.66 -0.18
C GLU A 73 29.09 11.11 1.22
N ALA A 74 28.18 12.10 1.28
CA ALA A 74 27.63 12.57 2.55
C ALA A 74 26.46 11.67 3.00
N LEU A 75 26.52 11.16 4.23
CA LEU A 75 25.57 10.21 4.77
C LEU A 75 25.41 8.97 3.86
N PRO A 76 26.48 8.20 3.63
CA PRO A 76 26.41 7.00 2.82
C PRO A 76 25.55 5.95 3.53
N LEU A 77 24.41 5.61 2.93
CA LEU A 77 23.52 4.58 3.48
C LEU A 77 23.91 3.22 2.91
N ILE A 78 24.39 2.35 3.79
CA ILE A 78 24.75 0.96 3.46
C ILE A 78 23.66 0.05 4.05
N ARG A 79 23.03 -0.75 3.18
CA ARG A 79 21.94 -1.67 3.53
C ARG A 79 20.85 -0.98 4.34
N TYR A 80 20.37 0.17 3.85
CA TYR A 80 19.30 0.92 4.48
C TYR A 80 17.97 0.18 4.32
N ARG A 81 17.35 -0.18 5.43
CA ARG A 81 16.05 -0.83 5.48
C ARG A 81 14.94 0.19 5.26
N THR A 82 14.28 0.13 4.10
CA THR A 82 13.27 1.12 3.72
C THR A 82 11.93 0.92 4.42
N ARG A 83 11.70 -0.27 4.95
CA ARG A 83 10.43 -0.77 5.47
C ARG A 83 9.37 -1.01 4.38
N ASP A 84 9.64 -0.71 3.14
CA ASP A 84 8.73 -0.92 2.02
C ASP A 84 8.81 -2.36 1.53
N ILE A 85 7.65 -2.96 1.21
CA ILE A 85 7.57 -4.34 0.74
C ILE A 85 7.41 -4.37 -0.76
N THR A 86 8.32 -5.05 -1.42
CA THR A 86 8.33 -5.28 -2.86
C THR A 86 8.98 -6.63 -3.19
N ARG A 87 9.20 -6.90 -4.48
CA ARG A 87 10.09 -7.96 -4.99
C ARG A 87 10.93 -7.44 -6.14
N LEU A 88 12.08 -8.03 -6.36
CA LEU A 88 12.93 -7.75 -7.51
C LEU A 88 12.68 -8.77 -8.62
N MET A 89 12.63 -8.26 -9.85
CA MET A 89 12.41 -9.01 -11.07
C MET A 89 13.61 -8.81 -12.01
N TYR A 90 14.18 -9.89 -12.50
CA TYR A 90 15.37 -9.88 -13.36
C TYR A 90 15.09 -10.35 -14.79
N GLU A 91 13.84 -10.69 -15.10
CA GLU A 91 13.44 -11.10 -16.44
C GLU A 91 13.62 -9.93 -17.42
N PRO A 92 13.97 -10.22 -18.69
CA PRO A 92 14.13 -9.19 -19.70
C PRO A 92 12.90 -8.30 -19.84
N CYS A 93 13.14 -7.00 -19.89
CA CYS A 93 12.07 -6.03 -20.12
C CYS A 93 11.92 -5.72 -21.62
N PRO A 94 10.69 -5.64 -22.15
CA PRO A 94 10.46 -5.26 -23.55
C PRO A 94 11.05 -3.90 -23.97
N CYS A 95 11.37 -3.02 -23.01
CA CYS A 95 12.04 -1.74 -23.28
C CYS A 95 13.53 -1.87 -23.63
N GLY A 96 14.13 -3.06 -23.48
CA GLY A 96 15.53 -3.35 -23.77
C GLY A 96 16.51 -3.04 -22.62
N ARG A 97 16.07 -2.47 -21.50
CA ARG A 97 16.92 -2.29 -20.32
C ARG A 97 17.18 -3.61 -19.62
N THR A 98 18.40 -3.77 -19.10
CA THR A 98 18.89 -4.97 -18.42
C THR A 98 18.90 -4.84 -16.89
N THR A 99 18.67 -3.65 -16.37
CA THR A 99 18.64 -3.39 -14.92
C THR A 99 17.46 -4.12 -14.27
N ALA A 100 17.62 -4.57 -13.02
CA ALA A 100 16.56 -5.15 -12.22
C ALA A 100 15.36 -4.19 -12.12
N ARG A 101 14.18 -4.77 -12.03
CA ARG A 101 12.94 -4.01 -11.79
C ARG A 101 12.37 -4.37 -10.43
N MET A 102 11.87 -3.40 -9.71
CA MET A 102 11.05 -3.63 -8.54
C MET A 102 9.56 -3.59 -8.91
N GLU A 103 8.76 -4.43 -8.24
CA GLU A 103 7.30 -4.35 -8.32
C GLU A 103 6.79 -3.12 -7.58
N ASN A 104 5.56 -2.70 -7.84
CA ASN A 104 4.91 -1.66 -7.03
C ASN A 104 4.83 -2.10 -5.57
N LEU A 105 4.94 -1.14 -4.66
CA LEU A 105 4.93 -1.43 -3.24
C LEU A 105 3.63 -2.12 -2.82
N SER A 106 3.75 -3.20 -2.07
CA SER A 106 2.60 -3.93 -1.50
C SER A 106 2.19 -3.39 -0.13
N GLY A 107 3.04 -2.58 0.51
CA GLY A 107 2.83 -2.01 1.85
C GLY A 107 4.15 -1.72 2.55
N ARG A 108 4.09 -1.49 3.86
CA ARG A 108 5.26 -1.26 4.72
C ARG A 108 5.25 -2.21 5.90
N THR A 109 6.44 -2.64 6.35
CA THR A 109 6.59 -3.52 7.52
C THR A 109 6.19 -2.84 8.84
N ASP A 110 6.40 -1.51 8.94
CA ASP A 110 6.04 -0.71 10.11
C ASP A 110 4.57 -0.28 10.15
N ASP A 111 3.86 -0.35 9.03
CA ASP A 111 2.41 -0.14 8.96
C ASP A 111 1.61 -1.45 9.13
N MET A 112 2.30 -2.58 9.26
CA MET A 112 1.67 -3.90 9.39
C MET A 112 0.93 -4.04 10.72
N LEU A 113 -0.34 -4.41 10.65
CA LEU A 113 -1.19 -4.71 11.80
C LEU A 113 -1.25 -6.23 12.00
N LYS A 114 -0.90 -6.70 13.17
CA LYS A 114 -1.10 -8.12 13.51
C LYS A 114 -2.45 -8.28 14.21
N ILE A 115 -3.43 -8.91 13.55
CA ILE A 115 -4.80 -9.04 14.01
C ILE A 115 -5.17 -10.52 14.06
N ARG A 116 -5.45 -11.06 15.23
CA ARG A 116 -5.75 -12.50 15.43
C ARG A 116 -4.73 -13.43 14.76
N GLY A 117 -3.44 -13.05 14.79
CA GLY A 117 -2.35 -13.83 14.17
C GLY A 117 -2.16 -13.60 12.66
N VAL A 118 -3.04 -12.85 12.01
CA VAL A 118 -2.94 -12.51 10.59
C VAL A 118 -2.23 -11.16 10.43
N ASN A 119 -1.30 -11.08 9.47
CA ASN A 119 -0.65 -9.84 9.08
C ASN A 119 -1.55 -9.08 8.10
N VAL A 120 -2.02 -7.90 8.48
CA VAL A 120 -2.89 -7.03 7.71
C VAL A 120 -2.16 -5.74 7.37
N PHE A 121 -2.11 -5.39 6.11
CA PHE A 121 -1.55 -4.11 5.66
C PHE A 121 -2.67 -3.12 5.34
N PRO A 122 -2.60 -1.86 5.81
CA PRO A 122 -3.59 -0.83 5.48
C PRO A 122 -3.81 -0.66 3.96
N SER A 123 -2.76 -0.88 3.15
CA SER A 123 -2.85 -0.84 1.69
C SER A 123 -3.80 -1.88 1.09
N GLN A 124 -3.92 -3.06 1.70
CA GLN A 124 -4.87 -4.09 1.26
C GLN A 124 -6.32 -3.65 1.48
N ILE A 125 -6.57 -2.99 2.63
CA ILE A 125 -7.88 -2.41 2.94
C ILE A 125 -8.20 -1.29 1.95
N GLU A 126 -7.25 -0.39 1.71
CA GLU A 126 -7.40 0.71 0.75
C GLU A 126 -7.70 0.20 -0.67
N GLU A 127 -7.04 -0.85 -1.12
CA GLU A 127 -7.27 -1.48 -2.42
C GLU A 127 -8.73 -1.96 -2.57
N VAL A 128 -9.28 -2.60 -1.54
CA VAL A 128 -10.68 -3.03 -1.55
C VAL A 128 -11.63 -1.83 -1.60
N LEU A 129 -11.36 -0.79 -0.81
CA LEU A 129 -12.21 0.39 -0.74
C LEU A 129 -12.24 1.16 -2.07
N ILE A 130 -11.08 1.43 -2.67
CA ILE A 130 -10.97 2.16 -3.96
C ILE A 130 -11.67 1.41 -5.10
N ASN A 131 -11.68 0.07 -5.06
CA ASN A 131 -12.31 -0.78 -6.08
C ASN A 131 -13.77 -1.16 -5.74
N THR A 132 -14.43 -0.39 -4.87
CA THR A 132 -15.84 -0.61 -4.52
C THR A 132 -16.64 0.66 -4.79
N GLU A 133 -17.63 0.54 -5.69
CA GLU A 133 -18.53 1.66 -6.04
C GLU A 133 -19.37 2.09 -4.82
N GLY A 134 -19.71 3.38 -4.75
CA GLY A 134 -20.47 3.97 -3.67
C GLY A 134 -19.67 4.33 -2.43
N ILE A 135 -18.33 4.14 -2.47
CA ILE A 135 -17.42 4.47 -1.37
C ILE A 135 -16.67 5.77 -1.67
N GLY A 136 -16.70 6.68 -0.69
CA GLY A 136 -15.90 7.91 -0.72
C GLY A 136 -14.42 7.66 -0.42
N PRO A 137 -13.55 8.67 -0.66
CA PRO A 137 -12.09 8.51 -0.55
C PRO A 137 -11.57 8.46 0.89
N ASN A 138 -12.43 8.67 1.88
CA ASN A 138 -12.03 8.80 3.28
C ASN A 138 -12.46 7.61 4.10
N TYR A 139 -11.50 7.06 4.83
CA TYR A 139 -11.71 5.92 5.71
C TYR A 139 -10.77 5.99 6.93
N GLU A 140 -11.14 5.28 7.99
CA GLU A 140 -10.36 5.05 9.20
C GLU A 140 -10.34 3.56 9.52
N ILE A 141 -9.17 3.05 9.86
CA ILE A 141 -8.96 1.67 10.32
C ILE A 141 -8.78 1.74 11.83
N VAL A 142 -9.65 1.09 12.57
CA VAL A 142 -9.56 1.01 14.04
C VAL A 142 -9.31 -0.45 14.42
N VAL A 143 -8.26 -0.68 15.18
CA VAL A 143 -7.99 -1.97 15.81
C VAL A 143 -8.28 -1.85 17.29
N ASP A 144 -9.19 -2.68 17.77
CA ASP A 144 -9.61 -2.71 19.17
C ASP A 144 -9.50 -4.14 19.71
N ARG A 145 -9.58 -4.31 21.04
CA ARG A 145 -9.59 -5.61 21.70
C ARG A 145 -10.80 -5.74 22.60
N LYS A 146 -11.61 -6.77 22.36
CA LYS A 146 -12.79 -7.07 23.15
C LYS A 146 -12.81 -8.55 23.53
N ASN A 147 -13.02 -8.86 24.82
CA ASN A 147 -13.04 -10.24 25.30
C ASN A 147 -11.80 -11.06 24.85
N HIS A 148 -10.60 -10.47 24.97
CA HIS A 148 -9.32 -11.07 24.59
C HIS A 148 -9.15 -11.34 23.07
N SER A 149 -10.06 -10.89 22.23
CA SER A 149 -9.97 -11.01 20.76
C SER A 149 -9.83 -9.65 20.10
N ASP A 150 -8.94 -9.58 19.13
CA ASP A 150 -8.76 -8.36 18.33
C ASP A 150 -9.94 -8.18 17.36
N ILE A 151 -10.43 -6.95 17.26
CA ILE A 151 -11.50 -6.55 16.36
C ILE A 151 -10.93 -5.53 15.37
N LEU A 152 -11.09 -5.83 14.08
CA LEU A 152 -10.83 -4.88 13.01
C LEU A 152 -12.11 -4.15 12.65
N ILE A 153 -12.09 -2.82 12.75
CA ILE A 153 -13.21 -1.96 12.38
C ILE A 153 -12.75 -1.04 11.26
N ILE A 154 -13.48 -0.99 10.17
CA ILE A 154 -13.21 -0.12 9.03
C ILE A 154 -14.38 0.84 8.93
N LYS A 155 -14.13 2.11 9.26
CA LYS A 155 -15.08 3.20 9.06
C LYS A 155 -14.81 3.81 7.71
N VAL A 156 -15.84 3.96 6.89
CA VAL A 156 -15.69 4.50 5.54
C VAL A 156 -16.85 5.41 5.19
N GLU A 157 -16.55 6.53 4.57
CA GLU A 157 -17.57 7.45 4.08
C GLU A 157 -18.21 6.90 2.80
N VAL A 158 -19.52 7.00 2.70
CA VAL A 158 -20.23 6.78 1.44
C VAL A 158 -19.97 7.94 0.48
N GLU A 159 -20.11 7.70 -0.82
CA GLU A 159 -19.81 8.68 -1.85
C GLU A 159 -20.80 9.86 -1.84
N ALA A 160 -22.08 9.59 -1.57
CA ALA A 160 -23.14 10.59 -1.55
C ALA A 160 -24.05 10.46 -0.33
N GLU A 161 -24.47 11.60 0.23
CA GLU A 161 -25.35 11.64 1.41
C GLU A 161 -26.71 10.97 1.15
N SER A 162 -27.24 11.06 -0.08
CA SER A 162 -28.49 10.40 -0.49
C SER A 162 -28.45 8.87 -0.36
N MET A 163 -27.29 8.26 -0.31
CA MET A 163 -27.16 6.81 -0.06
C MET A 163 -27.56 6.45 1.37
N MET A 164 -27.41 7.37 2.33
CA MET A 164 -27.79 7.16 3.74
C MET A 164 -29.30 7.03 3.93
N ASP A 165 -30.11 7.49 2.97
CA ASP A 165 -31.58 7.41 3.04
C ASP A 165 -32.14 6.02 2.68
N SER A 166 -31.29 5.14 2.14
CA SER A 166 -31.68 3.80 1.71
C SER A 166 -31.03 2.70 2.54
N TYR A 167 -31.71 2.22 3.56
CA TYR A 167 -31.24 1.11 4.41
C TYR A 167 -30.81 -0.12 3.60
N ALA A 168 -31.64 -0.52 2.62
CA ALA A 168 -31.33 -1.68 1.77
C ALA A 168 -30.11 -1.51 0.88
N ALA A 169 -29.76 -0.27 0.48
CA ALA A 169 -28.54 0.02 -0.28
C ALA A 169 -27.30 -0.04 0.63
N LEU A 170 -27.40 0.53 1.82
CA LEU A 170 -26.33 0.47 2.82
C LEU A 170 -26.03 -0.96 3.26
N GLU A 171 -27.04 -1.77 3.54
CA GLU A 171 -26.88 -3.17 3.93
C GLU A 171 -26.14 -3.98 2.84
N ARG A 172 -26.55 -3.82 1.57
CA ARG A 172 -25.87 -4.48 0.43
C ARG A 172 -24.42 -4.02 0.28
N LEU A 173 -24.15 -2.74 0.44
CA LEU A 173 -22.79 -2.18 0.35
C LEU A 173 -21.92 -2.68 1.50
N GLU A 174 -22.46 -2.71 2.73
CA GLU A 174 -21.77 -3.25 3.91
C GLU A 174 -21.43 -4.74 3.72
N ASP A 175 -22.36 -5.56 3.25
CA ASP A 175 -22.13 -6.99 3.02
C ASP A 175 -21.12 -7.21 1.88
N THR A 176 -21.21 -6.44 0.79
CA THR A 176 -20.22 -6.48 -0.29
C THR A 176 -18.81 -6.16 0.22
N LEU A 177 -18.67 -5.16 1.07
CA LEU A 177 -17.38 -4.81 1.67
C LEU A 177 -16.87 -5.89 2.63
N LYS A 178 -17.75 -6.47 3.47
CA LYS A 178 -17.39 -7.58 4.37
C LYS A 178 -16.82 -8.78 3.59
N ASP A 179 -17.50 -9.16 2.51
CA ASP A 179 -17.09 -10.29 1.68
C ASP A 179 -15.76 -10.02 0.98
N LYS A 180 -15.60 -8.84 0.38
CA LYS A 180 -14.32 -8.43 -0.25
C LYS A 180 -13.18 -8.37 0.76
N MET A 181 -13.42 -7.81 1.96
CA MET A 181 -12.41 -7.76 3.04
C MET A 181 -12.03 -9.15 3.52
N ARG A 182 -13.01 -10.04 3.72
CA ARG A 182 -12.74 -11.43 4.11
C ARG A 182 -11.90 -12.16 3.06
N LEU A 183 -12.20 -11.96 1.79
CA LEU A 183 -11.44 -12.56 0.68
C LEU A 183 -10.00 -12.02 0.64
N MET A 184 -9.80 -10.71 0.81
CA MET A 184 -8.50 -10.06 0.74
C MET A 184 -7.62 -10.31 1.97
N LEU A 185 -8.21 -10.23 3.17
CA LEU A 185 -7.45 -10.25 4.44
C LEU A 185 -7.42 -11.62 5.11
N GLY A 186 -8.31 -12.54 4.73
CA GLY A 186 -8.46 -13.83 5.40
C GLY A 186 -9.07 -13.75 6.81
N LEU A 187 -9.69 -12.61 7.15
CA LEU A 187 -10.34 -12.38 8.45
C LEU A 187 -11.58 -11.48 8.32
N ASP A 188 -12.47 -11.57 9.30
CA ASP A 188 -13.66 -10.72 9.35
C ASP A 188 -13.32 -9.32 9.87
N ALA A 189 -13.80 -8.30 9.16
CA ALA A 189 -13.78 -6.91 9.57
C ALA A 189 -15.20 -6.39 9.82
N LYS A 190 -15.35 -5.53 10.82
CA LYS A 190 -16.59 -4.79 11.04
C LYS A 190 -16.58 -3.54 10.18
N ILE A 191 -17.52 -3.44 9.26
CA ILE A 191 -17.69 -2.26 8.40
C ILE A 191 -18.64 -1.28 9.10
N GLN A 192 -18.30 0.00 9.04
CA GLN A 192 -19.13 1.11 9.50
C GLN A 192 -19.21 2.15 8.38
N LEU A 193 -20.34 2.20 7.71
CA LEU A 193 -20.63 3.22 6.71
C LEU A 193 -21.07 4.49 7.44
N VAL A 194 -20.47 5.62 7.07
CA VAL A 194 -20.76 6.93 7.65
C VAL A 194 -21.04 7.95 6.55
N SER A 195 -21.74 9.03 6.88
CA SER A 195 -22.03 10.13 5.96
C SER A 195 -20.75 10.79 5.45
N PRO A 196 -20.77 11.37 4.26
CA PRO A 196 -19.65 12.18 3.75
C PRO A 196 -19.27 13.29 4.74
N ASN A 197 -17.98 13.62 4.81
CA ASN A 197 -17.41 14.64 5.71
C ASN A 197 -17.55 14.37 7.22
N THR A 198 -17.79 13.13 7.62
CA THR A 198 -17.87 12.73 9.04
C THR A 198 -16.49 12.42 9.62
N LEU A 199 -15.59 11.82 8.83
CA LEU A 199 -14.26 11.43 9.29
C LEU A 199 -13.31 12.64 9.29
N GLN A 200 -12.34 12.61 10.22
CA GLN A 200 -11.36 13.67 10.34
C GLN A 200 -10.53 13.81 9.06
N ARG A 201 -10.33 15.05 8.61
CA ARG A 201 -9.41 15.38 7.52
C ARG A 201 -8.03 15.69 8.07
N PHE A 202 -7.01 15.24 7.33
CA PHE A 202 -5.61 15.48 7.70
C PHE A 202 -4.96 16.35 6.63
N GLU A 203 -4.23 17.37 7.07
CA GLU A 203 -3.31 18.10 6.21
C GLU A 203 -2.00 17.30 6.09
N GLY A 204 -1.61 16.94 4.88
CA GLY A 204 -0.44 16.12 4.62
C GLY A 204 -0.71 14.61 4.67
N LYS A 205 0.24 13.83 5.21
CA LYS A 205 0.11 12.36 5.27
C LYS A 205 -0.98 11.95 6.26
N ALA A 206 -2.07 11.38 5.76
CA ALA A 206 -3.20 10.94 6.58
C ALA A 206 -2.81 9.81 7.55
N LYS A 207 -3.08 10.00 8.85
CA LYS A 207 -2.97 8.94 9.84
C LYS A 207 -4.29 8.17 9.88
N ARG A 208 -4.40 7.13 9.07
CA ARG A 208 -5.65 6.36 8.88
C ARG A 208 -5.82 5.19 9.84
N VAL A 209 -4.84 4.89 10.65
CA VAL A 209 -4.85 3.74 11.58
C VAL A 209 -4.86 4.23 13.02
N THR A 210 -5.83 3.74 13.78
CA THR A 210 -5.96 3.95 15.23
C THR A 210 -5.93 2.59 15.92
N ASP A 211 -4.85 2.29 16.65
CA ASP A 211 -4.73 1.06 17.44
C ASP A 211 -5.09 1.37 18.91
N LEU A 212 -6.22 0.84 19.36
CA LEU A 212 -6.77 1.02 20.71
C LEU A 212 -6.42 -0.15 21.65
N ARG A 213 -5.69 -1.14 21.18
CA ARG A 213 -5.30 -2.29 22.00
C ARG A 213 -4.33 -1.86 23.10
N LYS A 214 -4.72 -2.02 24.30
CA LYS A 214 -3.89 -1.80 25.51
C LYS A 214 -3.46 -3.14 26.09
#